data_8a2f5411f326cca7606d91d7a23f248a
#
_entry.id   8a2f5411f326cca7606d91d7a23f248a
#
_cell.length_a   1.000
_cell.length_b   1.000
_cell.length_c   1.000
_cell.angle_alpha   90.00
_cell.angle_beta   90.00
_cell.angle_gamma   90.00
#
_symmetry.space_group_name_H-M   'P 1'
#
loop_
_entity.id
_entity.type
_entity.pdbx_description
1 polymer ?
#
loop_
_entity_poly.entity_id
_entity_poly.type
_entity_poly.pdbx_seq_one_letter_code
_entity_poly.pdbx_strand_id
1 'polypeptide(L)'
;MFFPQFRARRIRGSETFRRMVRETSLSVNDLVYPMFSAFGSGIKKEISSMPGIYQQSIENIVAEAQEVKALGIPAVLLFGIPETKDAVGSDAYCETGIIQETIRAIKKEVPGLTVITDVCMCEYTDHGHCGIIKDGDVDNDSTLELLAREALSHAKAGADMVAPSDMMDGRVGVIREMLDENGFDAIPIMSYAVKYASGYYGPFREAAESTPQFGDRRSYQMDPGNRREAMREAASDIEEGADIIMVKPGLPYLDILRDLRNGFDLPLAVYNVSGEYSMVKGAAERGWIDEERVVMETMTAFKRAGADIIITYHAKDVARWLASGRH
;
A
#
# COMPACT_ATOMS: atom_id res chain seq x y z
N MET A 1 -19.21 -1.76 -38.50
CA MET A 1 -18.92 -0.44 -39.08
C MET A 1 -17.57 -0.54 -39.81
N PHE A 2 -17.49 -0.12 -41.06
CA PHE A 2 -16.29 -0.32 -41.87
C PHE A 2 -15.81 0.99 -42.50
N PHE A 3 -14.49 1.02 -42.83
CA PHE A 3 -13.87 2.09 -43.59
C PHE A 3 -14.56 2.19 -44.98
N PRO A 4 -14.78 3.42 -45.54
CA PRO A 4 -14.35 4.73 -45.05
C PRO A 4 -15.34 5.45 -44.10
N GLN A 5 -16.53 4.90 -43.86
CA GLN A 5 -17.57 5.54 -43.04
C GLN A 5 -17.13 5.68 -41.58
N PHE A 6 -16.53 4.64 -41.01
CA PHE A 6 -15.94 4.65 -39.68
C PHE A 6 -14.43 4.96 -39.76
N ARG A 7 -14.01 6.03 -39.06
CA ARG A 7 -12.61 6.43 -38.94
C ARG A 7 -12.33 6.82 -37.50
N ALA A 8 -11.76 5.90 -36.71
CA ALA A 8 -11.42 6.11 -35.30
C ALA A 8 -10.47 7.31 -35.07
N ARG A 9 -9.65 7.68 -36.07
CA ARG A 9 -8.73 8.83 -35.99
C ARG A 9 -9.42 10.18 -35.86
N ARG A 10 -10.72 10.30 -36.24
CA ARG A 10 -11.44 11.58 -36.20
C ARG A 10 -11.45 12.23 -34.82
N ILE A 11 -11.66 11.42 -33.79
CA ILE A 11 -11.69 11.88 -32.38
C ILE A 11 -10.31 11.93 -31.71
N ARG A 12 -9.24 11.51 -32.41
CA ARG A 12 -7.85 11.59 -31.93
C ARG A 12 -7.06 12.75 -32.51
N GLY A 13 -7.64 13.49 -33.45
CA GLY A 13 -6.97 14.49 -34.31
C GLY A 13 -6.49 15.75 -33.56
N SER A 14 -7.04 16.06 -32.40
CA SER A 14 -6.60 17.18 -31.55
C SER A 14 -6.57 16.78 -30.07
N GLU A 15 -5.77 17.51 -29.28
CA GLU A 15 -5.73 17.35 -27.83
C GLU A 15 -7.12 17.56 -27.20
N THR A 16 -7.84 18.59 -27.64
CA THR A 16 -9.19 18.89 -27.17
C THR A 16 -10.14 17.72 -27.37
N PHE A 17 -10.15 17.10 -28.57
CA PHE A 17 -10.99 15.94 -28.82
C PHE A 17 -10.59 14.76 -27.94
N ARG A 18 -9.28 14.47 -27.79
CA ARG A 18 -8.82 13.38 -26.91
C ARG A 18 -9.27 13.58 -25.46
N ARG A 19 -9.19 14.83 -24.94
CA ARG A 19 -9.65 15.16 -23.58
C ARG A 19 -11.16 14.99 -23.42
N MET A 20 -11.95 15.43 -24.44
CA MET A 20 -13.42 15.33 -24.38
C MET A 20 -13.94 13.88 -24.36
N VAL A 21 -13.22 12.94 -24.96
CA VAL A 21 -13.64 11.53 -25.06
C VAL A 21 -12.87 10.62 -24.12
N ARG A 22 -12.09 11.18 -23.21
CA ARG A 22 -11.31 10.41 -22.22
C ARG A 22 -12.26 9.73 -21.24
N GLU A 23 -12.15 8.39 -21.15
CA GLU A 23 -13.00 7.55 -20.28
C GLU A 23 -12.47 7.45 -18.86
N THR A 24 -11.15 7.63 -18.68
CA THR A 24 -10.47 7.45 -17.39
C THR A 24 -9.81 8.75 -16.97
N SER A 25 -10.08 9.18 -15.75
CA SER A 25 -9.42 10.32 -15.12
C SER A 25 -8.64 9.90 -13.89
N LEU A 26 -7.50 10.55 -13.67
CA LEU A 26 -6.68 10.43 -12.47
C LEU A 26 -6.78 11.73 -11.68
N SER A 27 -6.96 11.62 -10.38
CA SER A 27 -7.04 12.71 -9.43
C SER A 27 -6.03 12.55 -8.31
N VAL A 28 -5.60 13.65 -7.70
CA VAL A 28 -4.78 13.61 -6.49
C VAL A 28 -5.51 12.87 -5.35
N ASN A 29 -6.83 12.87 -5.34
CA ASN A 29 -7.66 12.15 -4.37
C ASN A 29 -7.57 10.63 -4.47
N ASP A 30 -7.02 10.11 -5.57
CA ASP A 30 -6.83 8.67 -5.75
C ASP A 30 -5.53 8.16 -5.09
N LEU A 31 -4.66 9.06 -4.60
CA LEU A 31 -3.29 8.76 -4.21
C LEU A 31 -3.14 8.55 -2.71
N VAL A 32 -2.34 7.54 -2.33
CA VAL A 32 -1.84 7.33 -0.97
C VAL A 32 -0.32 7.27 -1.01
N TYR A 33 0.37 7.99 -0.12
CA TYR A 33 1.83 8.03 -0.07
C TYR A 33 2.37 7.15 1.07
N PRO A 34 3.18 6.09 0.76
CA PRO A 34 3.79 5.23 1.77
C PRO A 34 5.01 5.89 2.42
N MET A 35 5.17 5.74 3.74
CA MET A 35 6.26 6.33 4.53
C MET A 35 6.83 5.30 5.51
N PHE A 36 8.14 5.37 5.77
CA PHE A 36 8.85 4.49 6.68
C PHE A 36 9.30 5.25 7.92
N SER A 37 8.65 4.99 9.06
CA SER A 37 8.96 5.59 10.35
C SER A 37 9.97 4.76 11.10
N ALA A 38 11.14 5.32 11.40
CA ALA A 38 12.24 4.66 12.09
C ALA A 38 12.42 5.21 13.51
N PHE A 39 12.71 4.32 14.45
CA PHE A 39 13.06 4.70 15.82
C PHE A 39 14.32 5.57 15.86
N GLY A 40 14.33 6.58 16.75
CA GLY A 40 15.44 7.52 16.94
C GLY A 40 15.05 8.97 16.65
N SER A 41 16.04 9.85 16.59
CA SER A 41 15.87 11.28 16.32
C SER A 41 16.87 11.79 15.27
N GLY A 42 16.48 12.73 14.44
CA GLY A 42 17.30 13.29 13.36
C GLY A 42 17.55 12.35 12.19
N ILE A 43 16.85 11.23 12.13
CA ILE A 43 17.08 10.20 11.10
C ILE A 43 16.36 10.62 9.81
N LYS A 44 17.14 10.68 8.72
CA LYS A 44 16.67 10.75 7.34
C LYS A 44 17.64 9.98 6.46
N LYS A 45 17.48 8.65 6.41
CA LYS A 45 18.37 7.72 5.70
C LYS A 45 17.71 7.31 4.40
N GLU A 46 18.32 7.65 3.27
CA GLU A 46 17.82 7.26 1.96
C GLU A 46 17.89 5.72 1.78
N ILE A 47 16.84 5.15 1.21
CA ILE A 47 16.80 3.74 0.87
C ILE A 47 17.50 3.60 -0.48
N SER A 48 18.63 2.88 -0.50
CA SER A 48 19.56 2.86 -1.66
C SER A 48 18.90 2.35 -2.94
N SER A 49 17.97 1.41 -2.81
CA SER A 49 17.21 0.84 -3.92
C SER A 49 15.95 1.62 -4.32
N MET A 50 15.63 2.72 -3.59
CA MET A 50 14.44 3.54 -3.83
C MET A 50 14.79 5.04 -3.79
N PRO A 51 15.42 5.60 -4.84
CA PRO A 51 15.87 6.98 -4.87
C PRO A 51 14.77 7.99 -4.48
N GLY A 52 15.07 8.88 -3.52
CA GLY A 52 14.14 9.88 -3.01
C GLY A 52 13.16 9.39 -1.94
N ILE A 53 13.24 8.12 -1.51
CA ILE A 53 12.47 7.54 -0.41
C ILE A 53 13.40 7.27 0.77
N TYR A 54 12.92 7.56 1.99
CA TYR A 54 13.75 7.57 3.19
C TYR A 54 13.12 6.78 4.34
N GLN A 55 13.97 6.17 5.17
CA GLN A 55 13.65 5.84 6.55
C GLN A 55 13.82 7.12 7.38
N GLN A 56 12.81 7.49 8.17
CA GLN A 56 12.78 8.79 8.85
C GLN A 56 12.31 8.67 10.29
N SER A 57 12.94 9.44 11.18
CA SER A 57 12.42 9.64 12.54
C SER A 57 11.13 10.46 12.54
N ILE A 58 10.38 10.43 13.64
CA ILE A 58 9.01 10.97 13.75
C ILE A 58 8.93 12.44 13.32
N GLU A 59 9.87 13.27 13.72
CA GLU A 59 9.88 14.69 13.35
C GLU A 59 10.04 14.92 11.84
N ASN A 60 10.83 14.09 11.17
CA ASN A 60 10.98 14.14 9.71
C ASN A 60 9.76 13.58 8.99
N ILE A 61 9.13 12.52 9.54
CA ILE A 61 7.85 12.00 9.06
C ILE A 61 6.75 13.06 9.14
N VAL A 62 6.68 13.82 10.23
CA VAL A 62 5.70 14.91 10.38
C VAL A 62 5.93 15.99 9.32
N ALA A 63 7.17 16.39 9.08
CA ALA A 63 7.51 17.36 8.04
C ALA A 63 7.12 16.86 6.63
N GLU A 64 7.39 15.59 6.34
CA GLU A 64 7.00 14.95 5.07
C GLU A 64 5.47 14.85 4.93
N ALA A 65 4.75 14.52 6.01
CA ALA A 65 3.29 14.49 6.04
C ALA A 65 2.68 15.87 5.79
N GLN A 66 3.31 16.95 6.27
CA GLN A 66 2.91 18.33 5.96
C GLN A 66 3.07 18.63 4.46
N GLU A 67 4.16 18.20 3.84
CA GLU A 67 4.37 18.32 2.38
C GLU A 67 3.32 17.53 1.59
N VAL A 68 3.08 16.28 1.98
CA VAL A 68 2.06 15.41 1.35
C VAL A 68 0.69 16.07 1.38
N LYS A 69 0.29 16.60 2.53
CA LYS A 69 -0.97 17.33 2.68
C LYS A 69 -1.01 18.61 1.84
N ALA A 70 0.08 19.37 1.79
CA ALA A 70 0.17 20.61 1.01
C ALA A 70 0.04 20.34 -0.51
N LEU A 71 0.45 19.15 -0.98
CA LEU A 71 0.24 18.70 -2.36
C LEU A 71 -1.19 18.22 -2.65
N GLY A 72 -2.06 18.19 -1.63
CA GLY A 72 -3.45 17.76 -1.75
C GLY A 72 -3.65 16.24 -1.72
N ILE A 73 -2.60 15.47 -1.42
CA ILE A 73 -2.70 14.02 -1.26
C ILE A 73 -3.49 13.73 0.02
N PRO A 74 -4.57 12.91 -0.02
CA PRO A 74 -5.48 12.77 1.11
C PRO A 74 -4.97 11.88 2.23
N ALA A 75 -4.05 10.95 1.93
CA ALA A 75 -3.66 9.92 2.88
C ALA A 75 -2.19 9.51 2.79
N VAL A 76 -1.69 9.03 3.93
CA VAL A 76 -0.39 8.33 4.03
C VAL A 76 -0.60 6.91 4.53
N LEU A 77 0.32 6.00 4.16
CA LEU A 77 0.40 4.63 4.66
C LEU A 77 1.72 4.47 5.41
N LEU A 78 1.67 4.08 6.68
CA LEU A 78 2.83 4.00 7.57
C LEU A 78 3.36 2.58 7.70
N PHE A 79 4.69 2.45 7.62
CA PHE A 79 5.47 1.25 7.94
C PHE A 79 6.43 1.57 9.07
N GLY A 80 6.54 0.68 10.09
CA GLY A 80 7.37 0.89 11.27
C GLY A 80 8.72 0.18 11.17
N ILE A 81 9.78 0.85 11.65
CA ILE A 81 11.09 0.23 11.85
C ILE A 81 11.44 0.42 13.32
N PRO A 82 11.23 -0.64 14.15
CA PRO A 82 11.41 -0.55 15.60
C PRO A 82 12.90 -0.45 15.97
N GLU A 83 13.19 -0.07 17.21
CA GLU A 83 14.54 -0.08 17.76
C GLU A 83 15.09 -1.51 17.89
N THR A 84 14.26 -2.43 18.33
CA THR A 84 14.60 -3.84 18.54
C THR A 84 13.53 -4.73 17.94
N LYS A 85 13.95 -5.92 17.50
CA LYS A 85 13.06 -6.96 16.98
C LYS A 85 13.18 -8.20 17.85
N ASP A 86 12.08 -8.93 17.99
CA ASP A 86 12.04 -10.20 18.70
C ASP A 86 11.22 -11.27 17.95
N ALA A 87 11.17 -12.48 18.47
CA ALA A 87 10.51 -13.60 17.80
C ALA A 87 8.98 -13.45 17.69
N VAL A 88 8.37 -12.54 18.47
CA VAL A 88 6.91 -12.31 18.50
C VAL A 88 6.52 -10.91 18.03
N GLY A 89 7.50 -10.09 17.59
CA GLY A 89 7.26 -8.76 17.09
C GLY A 89 6.60 -7.84 18.10
N SER A 90 7.03 -7.86 19.36
CA SER A 90 6.32 -7.23 20.49
C SER A 90 6.15 -5.70 20.34
N ASP A 91 7.03 -5.02 19.59
CA ASP A 91 6.91 -3.58 19.33
C ASP A 91 5.70 -3.22 18.45
N ALA A 92 5.22 -4.15 17.62
CA ALA A 92 4.08 -3.95 16.72
C ALA A 92 2.81 -3.51 17.47
N TYR A 93 2.57 -4.08 18.63
CA TYR A 93 1.39 -3.83 19.46
C TYR A 93 1.71 -3.09 20.78
N CYS A 94 2.91 -2.53 20.90
CA CYS A 94 3.32 -1.73 22.05
C CYS A 94 2.62 -0.36 22.03
N GLU A 95 2.05 0.10 23.16
CA GLU A 95 1.38 1.41 23.22
C GLU A 95 2.30 2.59 22.90
N THR A 96 3.60 2.44 23.12
CA THR A 96 4.65 3.41 22.81
C THR A 96 5.55 2.96 21.67
N GLY A 97 5.07 2.02 20.84
CA GLY A 97 5.77 1.57 19.64
C GLY A 97 5.92 2.68 18.59
N ILE A 98 6.84 2.46 17.66
CA ILE A 98 7.20 3.50 16.68
C ILE A 98 6.01 3.99 15.85
N ILE A 99 5.09 3.10 15.45
CA ILE A 99 3.92 3.48 14.66
C ILE A 99 2.91 4.22 15.51
N GLN A 100 2.64 3.78 16.74
CA GLN A 100 1.70 4.43 17.65
C GLN A 100 2.13 5.86 17.97
N GLU A 101 3.41 6.10 18.22
CA GLU A 101 3.96 7.44 18.43
C GLU A 101 3.90 8.29 17.16
N THR A 102 4.19 7.69 16.00
CA THR A 102 4.10 8.37 14.70
C THR A 102 2.67 8.80 14.37
N ILE A 103 1.69 7.92 14.61
CA ILE A 103 0.26 8.26 14.44
C ILE A 103 -0.11 9.48 15.29
N ARG A 104 0.19 9.44 16.59
CA ARG A 104 -0.11 10.56 17.53
C ARG A 104 0.52 11.86 17.05
N ALA A 105 1.77 11.82 16.61
CA ALA A 105 2.48 13.00 16.11
C ALA A 105 1.84 13.58 14.84
N ILE A 106 1.51 12.75 13.85
CA ILE A 106 0.84 13.20 12.62
C ILE A 106 -0.55 13.76 12.94
N LYS A 107 -1.35 13.04 13.73
CA LYS A 107 -2.71 13.50 14.10
C LYS A 107 -2.70 14.84 14.80
N LYS A 108 -1.69 15.09 15.63
CA LYS A 108 -1.51 16.37 16.36
C LYS A 108 -1.05 17.50 15.44
N GLU A 109 -0.01 17.27 14.62
CA GLU A 109 0.69 18.33 13.87
C GLU A 109 0.16 18.51 12.42
N VAL A 110 -0.55 17.52 11.87
CA VAL A 110 -1.07 17.52 10.49
C VAL A 110 -2.56 17.16 10.47
N PRO A 111 -3.42 17.89 11.18
CA PRO A 111 -4.84 17.56 11.29
C PRO A 111 -5.51 17.52 9.90
N GLY A 112 -6.38 16.52 9.66
CA GLY A 112 -7.10 16.34 8.39
C GLY A 112 -6.32 15.59 7.31
N LEU A 113 -5.13 15.07 7.60
CA LEU A 113 -4.49 14.04 6.78
C LEU A 113 -4.95 12.67 7.28
N THR A 114 -5.40 11.81 6.38
CA THR A 114 -5.79 10.43 6.71
C THR A 114 -4.54 9.59 6.96
N VAL A 115 -4.49 8.92 8.10
CA VAL A 115 -3.39 8.04 8.50
C VAL A 115 -3.85 6.59 8.40
N ILE A 116 -3.31 5.88 7.42
CA ILE A 116 -3.48 4.44 7.22
C ILE A 116 -2.26 3.74 7.79
N THR A 117 -2.44 2.62 8.48
CA THR A 117 -1.32 1.84 9.02
C THR A 117 -1.29 0.44 8.42
N ASP A 118 -0.12 0.01 8.00
CA ASP A 118 0.13 -1.41 7.71
C ASP A 118 -0.02 -2.21 9.00
N VAL A 119 -0.61 -3.40 8.93
CA VAL A 119 -0.70 -4.35 10.03
C VAL A 119 -0.01 -5.62 9.58
N CYS A 120 1.17 -5.87 10.12
CA CYS A 120 2.00 -7.02 9.80
C CYS A 120 3.14 -7.18 10.80
N MET A 121 3.47 -8.41 11.14
CA MET A 121 4.56 -8.71 12.07
C MET A 121 5.97 -8.61 11.44
N CYS A 122 6.10 -8.59 10.11
CA CYS A 122 7.40 -8.80 9.44
C CYS A 122 8.43 -7.69 9.66
N GLU A 123 8.00 -6.47 9.96
CA GLU A 123 8.86 -5.35 10.31
C GLU A 123 9.43 -5.49 11.73
N TYR A 124 8.74 -6.22 12.59
CA TYR A 124 8.98 -6.31 14.04
C TYR A 124 9.59 -7.63 14.49
N THR A 125 9.47 -8.68 13.65
CA THR A 125 10.06 -9.99 13.95
C THR A 125 11.55 -10.05 13.59
N ASP A 126 12.35 -10.70 14.41
CA ASP A 126 13.79 -10.88 14.17
C ASP A 126 14.09 -11.84 13.00
N HIS A 127 13.16 -12.72 12.67
CA HIS A 127 13.23 -13.64 11.54
C HIS A 127 12.63 -13.08 10.24
N GLY A 128 11.94 -11.92 10.26
CA GLY A 128 11.39 -11.24 9.08
C GLY A 128 10.20 -11.94 8.42
N HIS A 129 9.54 -12.89 9.04
CA HIS A 129 8.26 -13.45 8.59
C HIS A 129 7.06 -12.70 9.19
N CYS A 130 5.89 -12.85 8.55
CA CYS A 130 4.68 -12.09 8.87
C CYS A 130 3.88 -12.65 10.07
N GLY A 131 4.47 -13.52 10.88
CA GLY A 131 3.78 -14.12 12.02
C GLY A 131 4.67 -14.99 12.88
N ILE A 132 4.06 -15.70 13.82
CA ILE A 132 4.73 -16.61 14.75
C ILE A 132 5.25 -17.84 14.02
N ILE A 133 6.49 -18.22 14.30
CA ILE A 133 7.09 -19.41 13.71
C ILE A 133 6.82 -20.63 14.59
N LYS A 134 6.29 -21.70 13.96
CA LYS A 134 6.11 -23.01 14.56
C LYS A 134 6.42 -24.09 13.53
N ASP A 135 7.17 -25.10 13.92
CA ASP A 135 7.59 -26.21 13.04
C ASP A 135 8.29 -25.75 11.73
N GLY A 136 8.92 -24.57 11.75
CA GLY A 136 9.70 -24.03 10.63
C GLY A 136 8.92 -23.21 9.60
N ASP A 137 7.64 -22.92 9.84
CA ASP A 137 6.80 -22.05 9.01
C ASP A 137 5.96 -21.12 9.90
N VAL A 138 5.23 -20.18 9.29
CA VAL A 138 4.31 -19.28 9.99
C VAL A 138 3.08 -20.05 10.43
N ASP A 139 2.79 -20.02 11.73
CA ASP A 139 1.57 -20.59 12.31
C ASP A 139 0.44 -19.54 12.20
N ASN A 140 -0.56 -19.85 11.37
CA ASN A 140 -1.67 -18.96 11.09
C ASN A 140 -2.41 -18.52 12.35
N ASP A 141 -2.95 -19.47 13.09
CA ASP A 141 -3.90 -19.21 14.17
C ASP A 141 -3.28 -18.45 15.36
N SER A 142 -2.04 -18.78 15.73
CA SER A 142 -1.34 -18.05 16.80
C SER A 142 -0.91 -16.65 16.37
N THR A 143 -0.84 -16.37 15.08
CA THR A 143 -0.52 -15.04 14.55
C THR A 143 -1.74 -14.10 14.59
N LEU A 144 -2.96 -14.61 14.43
CA LEU A 144 -4.19 -13.82 14.34
C LEU A 144 -4.39 -12.90 15.56
N GLU A 145 -4.15 -13.41 16.79
CA GLU A 145 -4.27 -12.61 18.01
C GLU A 145 -3.32 -11.41 18.01
N LEU A 146 -2.09 -11.60 17.54
CA LEU A 146 -1.09 -10.53 17.52
C LEU A 146 -1.47 -9.44 16.51
N LEU A 147 -1.95 -9.83 15.34
CA LEU A 147 -2.43 -8.90 14.31
C LEU A 147 -3.63 -8.08 14.81
N ALA A 148 -4.58 -8.71 15.52
CA ALA A 148 -5.71 -8.02 16.10
C ALA A 148 -5.27 -7.02 17.18
N ARG A 149 -4.29 -7.38 18.03
CA ARG A 149 -3.71 -6.47 19.03
C ARG A 149 -2.95 -5.32 18.39
N GLU A 150 -2.22 -5.55 17.32
CA GLU A 150 -1.52 -4.51 16.55
C GLU A 150 -2.53 -3.51 15.98
N ALA A 151 -3.55 -3.98 15.26
CA ALA A 151 -4.61 -3.14 14.71
C ALA A 151 -5.32 -2.30 15.80
N LEU A 152 -5.67 -2.91 16.93
CA LEU A 152 -6.27 -2.20 18.05
C LEU A 152 -5.34 -1.13 18.64
N SER A 153 -4.05 -1.41 18.75
CA SER A 153 -3.08 -0.44 19.25
C SER A 153 -2.95 0.78 18.32
N HIS A 154 -3.00 0.56 17.02
CA HIS A 154 -3.03 1.62 16.00
C HIS A 154 -4.31 2.45 16.08
N ALA A 155 -5.46 1.81 16.23
CA ALA A 155 -6.74 2.48 16.44
C ALA A 155 -6.74 3.37 17.69
N LYS A 156 -6.25 2.86 18.84
CA LYS A 156 -6.07 3.62 20.07
C LYS A 156 -5.12 4.79 19.93
N ALA A 157 -4.11 4.68 19.09
CA ALA A 157 -3.18 5.78 18.78
C ALA A 157 -3.80 6.85 17.86
N GLY A 158 -4.93 6.57 17.20
CA GLY A 158 -5.68 7.50 16.36
C GLY A 158 -5.53 7.26 14.85
N ALA A 159 -5.17 6.04 14.41
CA ALA A 159 -5.22 5.67 13.00
C ALA A 159 -6.65 5.83 12.44
N ASP A 160 -6.77 6.30 11.21
CA ASP A 160 -8.06 6.47 10.55
C ASP A 160 -8.49 5.21 9.80
N MET A 161 -7.55 4.30 9.50
CA MET A 161 -7.77 3.05 8.78
C MET A 161 -6.63 2.07 9.08
N VAL A 162 -6.93 0.78 9.18
CA VAL A 162 -5.93 -0.28 9.29
C VAL A 162 -5.88 -1.12 8.01
N ALA A 163 -4.68 -1.59 7.64
CA ALA A 163 -4.45 -2.27 6.38
C ALA A 163 -3.63 -3.57 6.59
N PRO A 164 -4.28 -4.70 6.94
CA PRO A 164 -3.60 -5.97 7.17
C PRO A 164 -2.94 -6.50 5.91
N SER A 165 -1.63 -6.73 5.96
CA SER A 165 -0.79 -7.13 4.83
C SER A 165 -0.10 -8.48 5.00
N ASP A 166 -0.38 -9.18 6.06
CA ASP A 166 0.25 -10.42 6.50
C ASP A 166 -0.12 -11.65 5.65
N MET A 167 -1.37 -11.72 5.15
CA MET A 167 -1.98 -12.82 4.39
C MET A 167 -2.33 -14.07 5.23
N MET A 168 -2.57 -13.92 6.53
CA MET A 168 -3.10 -15.03 7.34
C MET A 168 -4.61 -15.22 7.06
N ASP A 169 -5.05 -16.48 7.02
CA ASP A 169 -6.47 -16.81 6.86
C ASP A 169 -7.27 -16.35 8.09
N GLY A 170 -8.40 -15.66 7.89
CA GLY A 170 -9.27 -15.19 8.97
C GLY A 170 -8.82 -13.90 9.66
N ARG A 171 -7.74 -13.26 9.21
CA ARG A 171 -7.18 -12.07 9.86
C ARG A 171 -8.09 -10.85 9.86
N VAL A 172 -8.85 -10.65 8.79
CA VAL A 172 -9.78 -9.51 8.71
C VAL A 172 -10.88 -9.66 9.75
N GLY A 173 -11.42 -10.88 9.90
CA GLY A 173 -12.46 -11.19 10.86
C GLY A 173 -12.03 -10.93 12.31
N VAL A 174 -10.87 -11.43 12.73
CA VAL A 174 -10.37 -11.21 14.09
C VAL A 174 -10.01 -9.75 14.37
N ILE A 175 -9.49 -9.03 13.37
CA ILE A 175 -9.22 -7.58 13.47
C ILE A 175 -10.55 -6.82 13.62
N ARG A 176 -11.56 -7.14 12.80
CA ARG A 176 -12.88 -6.49 12.85
C ARG A 176 -13.54 -6.72 14.23
N GLU A 177 -13.57 -7.97 14.71
CA GLU A 177 -14.11 -8.32 16.01
C GLU A 177 -13.40 -7.54 17.14
N MET A 178 -12.06 -7.54 17.15
CA MET A 178 -11.26 -6.84 18.15
C MET A 178 -11.53 -5.32 18.15
N LEU A 179 -11.66 -4.70 16.97
CA LEU A 179 -11.96 -3.27 16.86
C LEU A 179 -13.37 -2.97 17.37
N ASP A 180 -14.38 -3.74 16.99
CA ASP A 180 -15.78 -3.55 17.36
C ASP A 180 -15.99 -3.70 18.88
N GLU A 181 -15.43 -4.75 19.48
CA GLU A 181 -15.51 -5.00 20.93
C GLU A 181 -14.86 -3.87 21.77
N ASN A 182 -13.92 -3.14 21.20
CA ASN A 182 -13.22 -2.04 21.85
C ASN A 182 -13.76 -0.64 21.48
N GLY A 183 -14.89 -0.56 20.74
CA GLY A 183 -15.55 0.71 20.39
C GLY A 183 -14.92 1.44 19.20
N PHE A 184 -14.21 0.73 18.33
CA PHE A 184 -13.60 1.24 17.08
C PHE A 184 -14.33 0.72 15.83
N ASP A 185 -15.64 0.49 15.94
CA ASP A 185 -16.53 0.00 14.89
C ASP A 185 -16.57 0.90 13.63
N ALA A 186 -16.19 2.17 13.77
CA ALA A 186 -16.11 3.12 12.66
C ALA A 186 -14.76 3.13 11.91
N ILE A 187 -13.75 2.36 12.35
CA ILE A 187 -12.46 2.30 11.65
C ILE A 187 -12.55 1.29 10.49
N PRO A 188 -12.35 1.73 9.24
CA PRO A 188 -12.37 0.84 8.09
C PRO A 188 -11.13 -0.06 8.03
N ILE A 189 -11.29 -1.23 7.40
CA ILE A 189 -10.22 -2.18 7.10
C ILE A 189 -9.97 -2.20 5.59
N MET A 190 -8.75 -1.82 5.18
CA MET A 190 -8.27 -1.98 3.80
C MET A 190 -7.40 -3.23 3.72
N SER A 191 -7.99 -4.36 3.36
CA SER A 191 -7.26 -5.62 3.31
C SER A 191 -6.38 -5.73 2.08
N TYR A 192 -5.14 -6.20 2.27
CA TYR A 192 -4.29 -6.72 1.20
C TYR A 192 -4.81 -8.09 0.74
N ALA A 193 -6.09 -8.14 0.39
CA ALA A 193 -6.82 -9.37 0.08
C ALA A 193 -6.15 -10.22 -1.01
N VAL A 194 -5.49 -9.57 -1.96
CA VAL A 194 -4.87 -10.22 -3.12
C VAL A 194 -3.40 -9.82 -3.22
N LYS A 195 -2.58 -10.45 -2.38
CA LYS A 195 -1.14 -10.22 -2.32
C LYS A 195 -0.37 -11.43 -2.79
N TYR A 196 0.33 -11.28 -3.92
CA TYR A 196 1.13 -12.33 -4.53
C TYR A 196 2.55 -12.40 -3.98
N ALA A 197 3.12 -13.60 -3.88
CA ALA A 197 4.55 -13.80 -3.65
C ALA A 197 5.32 -13.28 -4.87
N SER A 198 6.04 -12.17 -4.70
CA SER A 198 6.57 -11.42 -5.85
C SER A 198 8.03 -11.04 -5.71
N GLY A 199 8.76 -11.12 -6.83
CA GLY A 199 10.11 -10.58 -6.98
C GLY A 199 10.17 -9.05 -6.93
N TYR A 200 9.05 -8.37 -7.14
CA TYR A 200 8.96 -6.90 -7.07
C TYR A 200 9.06 -6.31 -5.65
N TYR A 201 9.15 -7.15 -4.61
CA TYR A 201 9.30 -6.69 -3.21
C TYR A 201 10.75 -6.49 -2.77
N GLY A 202 11.74 -6.74 -3.63
CA GLY A 202 13.16 -6.63 -3.26
C GLY A 202 13.50 -5.33 -2.54
N PRO A 203 13.23 -4.14 -3.12
CA PRO A 203 13.53 -2.87 -2.48
C PRO A 203 12.76 -2.61 -1.17
N PHE A 204 11.52 -3.11 -1.04
CA PHE A 204 10.75 -3.00 0.20
C PHE A 204 11.39 -3.76 1.36
N ARG A 205 11.99 -4.93 1.08
CA ARG A 205 12.67 -5.71 2.12
C ARG A 205 13.86 -4.96 2.73
N GLU A 206 14.57 -4.18 1.92
CA GLU A 206 15.59 -3.24 2.40
C GLU A 206 14.95 -2.09 3.20
N ALA A 207 13.90 -1.48 2.65
CA ALA A 207 13.23 -0.32 3.22
C ALA A 207 12.65 -0.56 4.61
N ALA A 208 12.01 -1.71 4.83
CA ALA A 208 11.36 -2.11 6.07
C ALA A 208 12.23 -3.04 6.95
N GLU A 209 13.47 -3.32 6.50
CA GLU A 209 14.38 -4.25 7.19
C GLU A 209 13.73 -5.61 7.49
N SER A 210 12.89 -6.11 6.57
CA SER A 210 12.01 -7.28 6.74
C SER A 210 12.38 -8.47 5.84
N THR A 211 13.66 -8.61 5.51
CA THR A 211 14.14 -9.76 4.73
C THR A 211 14.01 -11.05 5.55
N PRO A 212 13.29 -12.08 5.05
CA PRO A 212 13.23 -13.38 5.72
C PRO A 212 14.62 -13.96 5.97
N GLN A 213 14.87 -14.41 7.19
CA GLN A 213 16.16 -15.02 7.58
C GLN A 213 16.27 -16.48 7.15
N PHE A 214 15.16 -17.12 6.80
CA PHE A 214 15.07 -18.48 6.26
C PHE A 214 13.86 -18.61 5.33
N GLY A 215 13.84 -19.65 4.49
CA GLY A 215 12.70 -19.95 3.61
C GLY A 215 12.29 -18.80 2.67
N ASP A 216 11.01 -18.72 2.43
CA ASP A 216 10.37 -17.62 1.68
C ASP A 216 8.94 -17.38 2.21
N ARG A 217 8.13 -16.56 1.54
CA ARG A 217 6.76 -16.24 1.97
C ARG A 217 5.67 -16.92 1.12
N ARG A 218 6.02 -17.96 0.35
CA ARG A 218 5.08 -18.60 -0.59
C ARG A 218 4.07 -19.52 0.10
N SER A 219 4.30 -19.88 1.36
CA SER A 219 3.35 -20.66 2.15
C SER A 219 2.09 -19.86 2.51
N TYR A 220 2.17 -18.52 2.54
CA TYR A 220 1.04 -17.64 2.90
C TYR A 220 0.78 -16.51 1.90
N GLN A 221 1.66 -16.20 0.96
CA GLN A 221 1.38 -15.28 -0.14
C GLN A 221 0.99 -16.06 -1.40
N MET A 222 0.06 -15.53 -2.19
CA MET A 222 -0.49 -16.19 -3.36
C MET A 222 0.56 -16.53 -4.42
N ASP A 223 0.40 -17.64 -5.10
CA ASP A 223 1.25 -18.01 -6.25
C ASP A 223 0.98 -17.09 -7.45
N PRO A 224 2.03 -16.49 -8.06
CA PRO A 224 1.87 -15.61 -9.24
C PRO A 224 1.16 -16.26 -10.44
N GLY A 225 1.15 -17.58 -10.52
CA GLY A 225 0.44 -18.34 -11.58
C GLY A 225 -1.07 -18.46 -11.36
N ASN A 226 -1.60 -18.08 -10.17
CA ASN A 226 -2.98 -18.33 -9.78
C ASN A 226 -3.85 -17.06 -9.95
N ARG A 227 -4.68 -17.04 -10.98
CA ARG A 227 -5.66 -15.96 -11.22
C ARG A 227 -6.98 -16.17 -10.47
N ARG A 228 -7.52 -17.40 -10.48
CA ARG A 228 -8.84 -17.68 -9.89
C ARG A 228 -8.86 -17.66 -8.36
N GLU A 229 -7.71 -17.87 -7.74
CA GLU A 229 -7.52 -17.78 -6.29
C GLU A 229 -7.87 -16.38 -5.77
N ALA A 230 -7.45 -15.33 -6.50
CA ALA A 230 -7.71 -13.94 -6.16
C ALA A 230 -9.19 -13.62 -5.85
N MET A 231 -10.10 -14.25 -6.59
CA MET A 231 -11.54 -14.04 -6.36
C MET A 231 -12.03 -14.70 -5.06
N ARG A 232 -11.40 -15.82 -4.65
CA ARG A 232 -11.75 -16.49 -3.38
C ARG A 232 -11.18 -15.73 -2.19
N GLU A 233 -9.92 -15.32 -2.27
CA GLU A 233 -9.27 -14.51 -1.24
C GLU A 233 -10.03 -13.21 -0.97
N ALA A 234 -10.36 -12.48 -2.05
CA ALA A 234 -11.15 -11.26 -1.94
C ALA A 234 -12.54 -11.51 -1.34
N ALA A 235 -13.23 -12.60 -1.75
CA ALA A 235 -14.54 -12.93 -1.22
C ALA A 235 -14.47 -13.27 0.28
N SER A 236 -13.44 -14.01 0.72
CA SER A 236 -13.22 -14.34 2.12
C SER A 236 -13.04 -13.09 2.97
N ASP A 237 -12.12 -12.19 2.56
CA ASP A 237 -11.86 -10.94 3.29
C ASP A 237 -13.08 -10.02 3.34
N ILE A 238 -13.92 -10.01 2.28
CA ILE A 238 -15.19 -9.25 2.27
C ILE A 238 -16.17 -9.84 3.27
N GLU A 239 -16.33 -11.17 3.30
CA GLU A 239 -17.20 -11.85 4.27
C GLU A 239 -16.74 -11.65 5.72
N GLU A 240 -15.43 -11.51 5.94
CA GLU A 240 -14.81 -11.21 7.22
C GLU A 240 -14.95 -9.73 7.64
N GLY A 241 -15.39 -8.84 6.75
CA GLY A 241 -15.66 -7.43 7.06
C GLY A 241 -14.65 -6.42 6.52
N ALA A 242 -13.91 -6.75 5.45
CA ALA A 242 -13.10 -5.75 4.75
C ALA A 242 -13.98 -4.70 4.06
N ASP A 243 -13.66 -3.42 4.24
CA ASP A 243 -14.33 -2.29 3.58
C ASP A 243 -13.72 -1.97 2.20
N ILE A 244 -12.42 -2.23 2.07
CA ILE A 244 -11.63 -1.99 0.86
C ILE A 244 -10.76 -3.22 0.62
N ILE A 245 -10.68 -3.68 -0.62
CA ILE A 245 -9.79 -4.79 -1.00
C ILE A 245 -8.67 -4.30 -1.92
N MET A 246 -7.47 -4.85 -1.73
CA MET A 246 -6.27 -4.39 -2.43
C MET A 246 -5.59 -5.50 -3.22
N VAL A 247 -5.11 -5.14 -4.42
CA VAL A 247 -4.21 -5.96 -5.23
C VAL A 247 -2.76 -5.49 -5.04
N LYS A 248 -1.86 -6.43 -4.77
CA LYS A 248 -0.40 -6.18 -4.62
C LYS A 248 0.41 -7.34 -5.20
N PRO A 249 1.36 -7.07 -6.11
CA PRO A 249 1.74 -5.81 -6.79
C PRO A 249 0.68 -5.28 -7.75
N GLY A 250 0.92 -4.07 -8.32
CA GLY A 250 -0.01 -3.38 -9.19
C GLY A 250 0.12 -3.77 -10.66
N LEU A 251 1.16 -3.29 -11.35
CA LEU A 251 1.26 -3.35 -12.81
C LEU A 251 1.25 -4.76 -13.40
N PRO A 252 1.92 -5.77 -12.79
CA PRO A 252 1.89 -7.14 -13.29
C PRO A 252 0.54 -7.85 -13.13
N TYR A 253 -0.40 -7.27 -12.37
CA TYR A 253 -1.68 -7.88 -11.98
C TYR A 253 -2.91 -7.02 -12.34
N LEU A 254 -2.82 -6.25 -13.45
CA LEU A 254 -3.94 -5.45 -13.96
C LEU A 254 -5.15 -6.30 -14.39
N ASP A 255 -4.91 -7.53 -14.84
CA ASP A 255 -5.94 -8.50 -15.15
C ASP A 255 -6.72 -8.91 -13.91
N ILE A 256 -6.02 -9.15 -12.79
CA ILE A 256 -6.62 -9.45 -11.49
C ILE A 256 -7.44 -8.27 -10.97
N LEU A 257 -6.87 -7.06 -11.03
CA LEU A 257 -7.58 -5.85 -10.63
C LEU A 257 -8.87 -5.67 -11.44
N ARG A 258 -8.84 -5.95 -12.74
CA ARG A 258 -10.03 -5.89 -13.60
C ARG A 258 -11.05 -6.97 -13.25
N ASP A 259 -10.60 -8.19 -12.92
CA ASP A 259 -11.51 -9.27 -12.50
C ASP A 259 -12.24 -8.91 -11.20
N LEU A 260 -11.50 -8.37 -10.20
CA LEU A 260 -12.10 -7.92 -8.93
C LEU A 260 -13.12 -6.80 -9.17
N ARG A 261 -12.80 -5.81 -10.02
CA ARG A 261 -13.75 -4.74 -10.37
C ARG A 261 -15.02 -5.27 -11.04
N ASN A 262 -14.91 -6.34 -11.80
CA ASN A 262 -16.08 -6.95 -12.45
C ASN A 262 -16.87 -7.86 -11.50
N GLY A 263 -16.26 -8.36 -10.43
CA GLY A 263 -16.86 -9.30 -9.47
C GLY A 263 -17.41 -8.67 -8.20
N PHE A 264 -16.89 -7.49 -7.81
CA PHE A 264 -17.23 -6.85 -6.54
C PHE A 264 -17.47 -5.36 -6.69
N ASP A 265 -18.42 -4.82 -5.93
CA ASP A 265 -18.80 -3.41 -5.92
C ASP A 265 -18.06 -2.58 -4.84
N LEU A 266 -17.15 -3.20 -4.06
CA LEU A 266 -16.36 -2.51 -3.05
C LEU A 266 -15.31 -1.57 -3.69
N PRO A 267 -14.85 -0.55 -2.95
CA PRO A 267 -13.67 0.21 -3.36
C PRO A 267 -12.45 -0.69 -3.51
N LEU A 268 -11.69 -0.48 -4.58
CA LEU A 268 -10.48 -1.23 -4.90
C LEU A 268 -9.24 -0.39 -4.73
N ALA A 269 -8.29 -0.88 -3.96
CA ALA A 269 -6.95 -0.34 -3.87
C ALA A 269 -5.97 -1.16 -4.73
N VAL A 270 -4.91 -0.50 -5.20
CA VAL A 270 -3.78 -1.13 -5.87
C VAL A 270 -2.47 -0.58 -5.32
N TYR A 271 -1.50 -1.45 -5.10
CA TYR A 271 -0.17 -1.02 -4.65
C TYR A 271 0.84 -1.07 -5.80
N ASN A 272 1.28 0.10 -6.25
CA ASN A 272 2.45 0.28 -7.11
C ASN A 272 3.71 0.12 -6.26
N VAL A 273 4.25 -1.09 -6.23
CA VAL A 273 5.23 -1.51 -5.23
C VAL A 273 6.65 -1.00 -5.50
N SER A 274 7.51 -1.20 -4.52
CA SER A 274 8.90 -0.73 -4.50
C SER A 274 9.71 -1.13 -5.74
N GLY A 275 9.58 -2.37 -6.22
CA GLY A 275 10.27 -2.83 -7.44
C GLY A 275 9.78 -2.13 -8.70
N GLU A 276 8.48 -1.86 -8.81
CA GLU A 276 7.91 -1.09 -9.91
C GLU A 276 8.46 0.35 -9.90
N TYR A 277 8.49 0.98 -8.72
CA TYR A 277 9.08 2.30 -8.51
C TYR A 277 10.56 2.35 -8.92
N SER A 278 11.36 1.43 -8.39
CA SER A 278 12.81 1.38 -8.62
C SER A 278 13.16 1.12 -10.09
N MET A 279 12.39 0.29 -10.78
CA MET A 279 12.58 0.03 -12.22
C MET A 279 12.38 1.30 -13.04
N VAL A 280 11.36 2.09 -12.74
CA VAL A 280 11.10 3.37 -13.44
C VAL A 280 12.20 4.38 -13.13
N LYS A 281 12.54 4.58 -11.85
CA LYS A 281 13.62 5.50 -11.44
C LYS A 281 14.95 5.14 -12.08
N GLY A 282 15.35 3.86 -12.02
CA GLY A 282 16.62 3.40 -12.61
C GLY A 282 16.69 3.51 -14.14
N ALA A 283 15.58 3.34 -14.86
CA ALA A 283 15.52 3.52 -16.30
C ALA A 283 15.50 5.02 -16.68
N ALA A 284 14.79 5.84 -15.92
CA ALA A 284 14.71 7.28 -16.12
C ALA A 284 16.05 7.98 -15.88
N GLU A 285 16.77 7.63 -14.81
CA GLU A 285 18.11 8.14 -14.51
C GLU A 285 19.10 7.93 -15.67
N ARG A 286 18.95 6.83 -16.40
CA ARG A 286 19.75 6.50 -17.59
C ARG A 286 19.24 7.15 -18.88
N GLY A 287 18.15 7.91 -18.83
CA GLY A 287 17.55 8.56 -19.99
C GLY A 287 16.89 7.58 -20.98
N TRP A 288 16.57 6.36 -20.56
CA TRP A 288 15.95 5.36 -21.42
C TRP A 288 14.45 5.55 -21.56
N ILE A 289 13.83 6.15 -20.57
CA ILE A 289 12.41 6.47 -20.53
C ILE A 289 12.17 7.89 -20.02
N ASP A 290 11.05 8.49 -20.39
CA ASP A 290 10.51 9.71 -19.80
C ASP A 290 9.72 9.33 -18.54
N GLU A 291 10.23 9.69 -17.37
CA GLU A 291 9.67 9.30 -16.07
C GLU A 291 8.22 9.78 -15.93
N GLU A 292 7.96 11.07 -16.17
CA GLU A 292 6.64 11.67 -16.02
C GLU A 292 5.61 10.92 -16.88
N ARG A 293 5.93 10.69 -18.14
CA ARG A 293 5.03 10.02 -19.08
C ARG A 293 4.74 8.58 -18.68
N VAL A 294 5.77 7.81 -18.30
CA VAL A 294 5.60 6.40 -17.92
C VAL A 294 4.83 6.26 -16.61
N VAL A 295 5.13 7.10 -15.62
CA VAL A 295 4.39 7.09 -14.34
C VAL A 295 2.93 7.47 -14.54
N MET A 296 2.65 8.56 -15.27
CA MET A 296 1.26 9.00 -15.52
C MET A 296 0.46 7.96 -16.33
N GLU A 297 1.09 7.30 -17.29
CA GLU A 297 0.48 6.20 -18.03
C GLU A 297 0.18 5.01 -17.11
N THR A 298 1.10 4.66 -16.20
CA THR A 298 0.93 3.59 -15.21
C THR A 298 -0.24 3.89 -14.26
N MET A 299 -0.29 5.10 -13.68
CA MET A 299 -1.40 5.51 -12.81
C MET A 299 -2.74 5.47 -13.54
N THR A 300 -2.76 5.92 -14.81
CA THR A 300 -3.95 5.83 -15.67
C THR A 300 -4.33 4.37 -15.95
N ALA A 301 -3.35 3.47 -16.11
CA ALA A 301 -3.61 2.05 -16.31
C ALA A 301 -4.27 1.41 -15.09
N PHE A 302 -3.86 1.75 -13.86
CA PHE A 302 -4.52 1.32 -12.64
C PHE A 302 -5.97 1.79 -12.57
N LYS A 303 -6.23 3.07 -12.83
CA LYS A 303 -7.60 3.63 -12.87
C LYS A 303 -8.45 2.93 -13.93
N ARG A 304 -7.91 2.75 -15.14
CA ARG A 304 -8.61 2.05 -16.24
C ARG A 304 -8.89 0.59 -15.91
N ALA A 305 -8.02 -0.08 -15.16
CA ALA A 305 -8.24 -1.44 -14.69
C ALA A 305 -9.32 -1.51 -13.59
N GLY A 306 -9.58 -0.41 -12.86
CA GLY A 306 -10.68 -0.33 -11.88
C GLY A 306 -10.28 0.12 -10.48
N ALA A 307 -9.03 0.53 -10.25
CA ALA A 307 -8.62 1.04 -8.95
C ALA A 307 -9.31 2.36 -8.60
N ASP A 308 -9.80 2.47 -7.38
CA ASP A 308 -10.26 3.72 -6.76
C ASP A 308 -9.10 4.41 -6.03
N ILE A 309 -8.25 3.62 -5.35
CA ILE A 309 -7.14 4.07 -4.53
C ILE A 309 -5.82 3.51 -5.09
N ILE A 310 -4.81 4.35 -5.20
CA ILE A 310 -3.47 3.97 -5.69
C ILE A 310 -2.43 4.31 -4.63
N ILE A 311 -1.83 3.28 -4.04
CA ILE A 311 -0.71 3.43 -3.13
C ILE A 311 0.56 3.44 -3.98
N THR A 312 1.33 4.54 -3.94
CA THR A 312 2.52 4.68 -4.77
C THR A 312 3.56 5.61 -4.17
N TYR A 313 4.82 5.25 -4.28
CA TYR A 313 5.96 6.11 -3.93
C TYR A 313 6.11 7.32 -4.88
N HIS A 314 5.49 7.28 -6.07
CA HIS A 314 5.42 8.42 -6.99
C HIS A 314 4.34 9.46 -6.62
N ALA A 315 3.58 9.29 -5.54
CA ALA A 315 2.41 10.11 -5.25
C ALA A 315 2.71 11.62 -5.23
N LYS A 316 3.83 12.04 -4.64
CA LYS A 316 4.22 13.46 -4.61
C LYS A 316 4.53 14.01 -5.99
N ASP A 317 5.23 13.24 -6.83
CA ASP A 317 5.54 13.64 -8.20
C ASP A 317 4.28 13.70 -9.06
N VAL A 318 3.42 12.68 -8.97
CA VAL A 318 2.12 12.64 -9.65
C VAL A 318 1.25 13.83 -9.25
N ALA A 319 1.17 14.18 -7.96
CA ALA A 319 0.41 15.34 -7.49
C ALA A 319 0.94 16.66 -8.11
N ARG A 320 2.26 16.84 -8.18
CA ARG A 320 2.90 18.01 -8.82
C ARG A 320 2.60 18.06 -10.32
N TRP A 321 2.67 16.93 -11.01
CA TRP A 321 2.39 16.85 -12.45
C TRP A 321 0.92 17.14 -12.74
N LEU A 322 -0.01 16.59 -11.97
CA LEU A 322 -1.45 16.90 -12.10
C LEU A 322 -1.72 18.40 -11.90
N ALA A 323 -1.09 19.01 -10.90
CA ALA A 323 -1.24 20.45 -10.64
C ALA A 323 -0.68 21.32 -11.78
N SER A 324 0.30 20.83 -12.56
CA SER A 324 0.87 21.55 -13.69
C SER A 324 -0.07 21.65 -14.91
N GLY A 325 -1.15 20.86 -14.94
CA GLY A 325 -2.14 20.85 -16.02
C GLY A 325 -1.64 20.34 -17.37
N ARG A 326 -0.53 19.60 -17.40
CA ARG A 326 0.12 19.10 -18.64
C ARG A 326 -0.42 17.76 -19.13
N HIS A 327 -1.45 17.18 -18.50
CA HIS A 327 -1.95 15.82 -18.77
C HIS A 327 -3.39 15.75 -19.26
#